data_2c7ed57d4c82e3e2d5e1c2c49392e2ab
#
_entry.id   2c7ed57d4c82e3e2d5e1c2c49392e2ab
#
_cell.length_a   1.000
_cell.length_b   1.000
_cell.length_c   1.000
_cell.angle_alpha   90.00
_cell.angle_beta   90.00
_cell.angle_gamma   90.00
#
_symmetry.space_group_name_H-M   'P 1'
#
loop_
_entity.id
_entity.type
_entity.pdbx_description
1 polymer ?
#
loop_
_entity_poly.entity_id
_entity_poly.type
_entity_poly.pdbx_seq_one_letter_code
_entity_poly.pdbx_strand_id
1 'polypeptide(L)'
;MADRETTILPFTTDRERPGEPLRLAADHLVKVYKGRRVVRGVSVDIRQGEIVGLLGPNGAGKTTTFYMIVGLVRPDEGRVILGNEDITDLPMYLRAQRGISYLRQEPSVFRKLTVEENLLSVFETMDLPLAEREARTRALLEEFGITHIARNRAYSLSGGERRRVEIARALAINPAFILLDEPFAGIDPIAVFEIQRIVSQLRARGIGILITDHNVRETLKITDRAYIIKEGEIFRQGVPESLSADAEVRRIYLGESFNLS
;
A
#
# COMPACT_ATOMS: atom_id res chain seq x y z
N MET A 1 -15.33 33.62 22.49
CA MET A 1 -14.16 32.74 22.18
C MET A 1 -14.70 31.65 21.32
N ALA A 2 -14.48 31.70 20.03
CA ALA A 2 -15.03 30.76 19.08
C ALA A 2 -14.01 29.65 18.88
N ASP A 3 -14.41 28.41 19.13
CA ASP A 3 -13.66 27.21 18.82
C ASP A 3 -13.34 27.19 17.32
N ARG A 4 -12.07 27.33 17.00
CA ARG A 4 -11.58 27.02 15.65
C ARG A 4 -11.37 25.52 15.59
N GLU A 5 -12.38 24.79 15.12
CA GLU A 5 -12.19 23.44 14.59
C GLU A 5 -11.08 23.50 13.54
N THR A 6 -9.97 22.87 13.84
CA THR A 6 -8.83 22.73 12.92
C THR A 6 -9.22 21.68 11.88
N THR A 7 -9.89 22.17 10.82
CA THR A 7 -10.16 21.34 9.64
C THR A 7 -8.83 20.97 9.01
N ILE A 8 -8.43 19.71 9.16
CA ILE A 8 -7.34 19.11 8.38
C ILE A 8 -7.83 19.16 6.94
N LEU A 9 -7.26 20.07 6.14
CA LEU A 9 -7.57 20.14 4.71
C LEU A 9 -7.14 18.81 4.09
N PRO A 10 -8.04 18.02 3.51
CA PRO A 10 -7.66 16.90 2.67
C PRO A 10 -6.88 17.47 1.49
N PHE A 11 -5.91 16.70 0.99
CA PHE A 11 -5.30 16.96 -0.31
C PHE A 11 -6.42 16.85 -1.36
N THR A 12 -7.08 17.95 -1.65
CA THR A 12 -8.07 18.03 -2.72
C THR A 12 -7.32 18.19 -4.04
N THR A 13 -7.24 17.11 -4.79
CA THR A 13 -7.01 17.20 -6.23
C THR A 13 -8.32 17.72 -6.84
N ASP A 14 -8.33 18.95 -7.24
CA ASP A 14 -9.48 19.76 -7.72
C ASP A 14 -10.01 19.32 -9.11
N ARG A 15 -10.12 18.01 -9.40
CA ARG A 15 -10.50 17.48 -10.73
C ARG A 15 -11.37 16.23 -10.71
N GLU A 16 -12.18 16.05 -9.68
CA GLU A 16 -13.08 14.90 -9.60
C GLU A 16 -14.50 15.26 -10.07
N ARG A 17 -15.14 14.31 -10.75
CA ARG A 17 -16.61 14.39 -10.85
C ARG A 17 -17.17 14.25 -9.44
N PRO A 18 -18.02 15.16 -8.97
CA PRO A 18 -18.59 15.05 -7.63
C PRO A 18 -19.30 13.70 -7.47
N GLY A 19 -18.78 12.84 -6.59
CA GLY A 19 -19.42 11.58 -6.21
C GLY A 19 -18.72 10.29 -6.62
N GLU A 20 -17.69 10.30 -7.48
CA GLU A 20 -16.92 9.08 -7.78
C GLU A 20 -15.65 8.98 -6.91
N PRO A 21 -15.34 7.79 -6.30
CA PRO A 21 -14.12 7.61 -5.54
C PRO A 21 -12.89 7.75 -6.46
N LEU A 22 -11.83 8.41 -5.95
CA LEU A 22 -10.57 8.56 -6.67
C LEU A 22 -10.05 7.18 -7.09
N ARG A 23 -9.50 7.10 -8.30
CA ARG A 23 -8.95 5.87 -8.89
C ARG A 23 -7.47 6.02 -9.18
N LEU A 24 -6.66 5.03 -8.76
CA LEU A 24 -5.29 4.85 -9.19
C LEU A 24 -5.25 3.68 -10.18
N ALA A 25 -4.77 3.92 -11.39
CA ALA A 25 -4.74 2.93 -12.46
C ALA A 25 -3.35 2.83 -13.09
N ALA A 26 -2.96 1.61 -13.40
CA ALA A 26 -1.90 1.27 -14.32
C ALA A 26 -2.54 0.76 -15.60
N ASP A 27 -2.18 1.32 -16.75
CA ASP A 27 -2.76 1.01 -18.04
C ASP A 27 -1.69 0.50 -19.01
N HIS A 28 -1.79 -0.78 -19.40
CA HIS A 28 -0.91 -1.47 -20.35
C HIS A 28 0.60 -1.33 -20.05
N LEU A 29 1.00 -1.47 -18.77
CA LEU A 29 2.40 -1.32 -18.38
C LEU A 29 3.28 -2.40 -19.00
N VAL A 30 4.39 -1.98 -19.61
CA VAL A 30 5.44 -2.84 -20.15
C VAL A 30 6.78 -2.51 -19.49
N LYS A 31 7.56 -3.53 -19.15
CA LYS A 31 8.95 -3.38 -18.70
C LYS A 31 9.86 -4.42 -19.30
N VAL A 32 10.97 -3.93 -19.86
CA VAL A 32 12.00 -4.76 -20.47
C VAL A 32 13.32 -4.60 -19.72
N TYR A 33 13.93 -5.69 -19.31
CA TYR A 33 15.27 -5.71 -18.74
C TYR A 33 16.18 -6.58 -19.60
N LYS A 34 17.27 -6.01 -20.12
CA LYS A 34 18.25 -6.72 -20.94
C LYS A 34 17.60 -7.54 -22.08
N GLY A 35 16.65 -6.93 -22.78
CA GLY A 35 15.92 -7.56 -23.90
C GLY A 35 14.80 -8.51 -23.50
N ARG A 36 14.62 -8.84 -22.21
CA ARG A 36 13.54 -9.69 -21.72
C ARG A 36 12.37 -8.84 -21.23
N ARG A 37 11.19 -9.03 -21.83
CA ARG A 37 9.94 -8.43 -21.30
C ARG A 37 9.53 -9.12 -20.01
N VAL A 38 9.63 -8.41 -18.88
CA VAL A 38 9.27 -8.89 -17.55
C VAL A 38 7.82 -8.57 -17.22
N VAL A 39 7.31 -7.45 -17.73
CA VAL A 39 5.90 -7.04 -17.68
C VAL A 39 5.45 -6.77 -19.13
N ARG A 40 4.28 -7.31 -19.51
CA ARG A 40 3.84 -7.44 -20.91
C ARG A 40 2.42 -6.87 -21.10
N GLY A 41 2.21 -5.60 -20.77
CA GLY A 41 0.92 -4.93 -20.95
C GLY A 41 -0.03 -5.13 -19.76
N VAL A 42 0.50 -5.12 -18.54
CA VAL A 42 -0.30 -5.28 -17.32
C VAL A 42 -1.16 -4.05 -17.07
N SER A 43 -2.47 -4.26 -16.90
CA SER A 43 -3.43 -3.25 -16.48
C SER A 43 -4.04 -3.65 -15.14
N VAL A 44 -3.94 -2.76 -14.14
CA VAL A 44 -4.55 -2.92 -12.81
C VAL A 44 -5.06 -1.57 -12.32
N ASP A 45 -6.13 -1.58 -11.53
CA ASP A 45 -6.65 -0.36 -10.93
C ASP A 45 -7.11 -0.59 -9.49
N ILE A 46 -7.22 0.49 -8.74
CA ILE A 46 -7.66 0.51 -7.35
C ILE A 46 -8.50 1.76 -7.15
N ARG A 47 -9.59 1.65 -6.39
CA ARG A 47 -10.41 2.79 -5.97
C ARG A 47 -10.19 3.10 -4.49
N GLN A 48 -10.46 4.33 -4.08
CA GLN A 48 -10.50 4.65 -2.66
C GLN A 48 -11.52 3.77 -1.93
N GLY A 49 -11.16 3.32 -0.72
CA GLY A 49 -11.98 2.42 0.07
C GLY A 49 -12.02 0.96 -0.42
N GLU A 50 -11.11 0.58 -1.33
CA GLU A 50 -11.00 -0.77 -1.88
C GLU A 50 -9.64 -1.40 -1.50
N ILE A 51 -9.63 -2.71 -1.20
CA ILE A 51 -8.42 -3.50 -1.03
C ILE A 51 -8.25 -4.41 -2.25
N VAL A 52 -7.18 -4.23 -3.00
CA VAL A 52 -6.88 -4.99 -4.21
C VAL A 52 -5.61 -5.82 -4.01
N GLY A 53 -5.68 -7.12 -4.30
CA GLY A 53 -4.52 -8.02 -4.32
C GLY A 53 -3.84 -8.04 -5.69
N LEU A 54 -2.49 -8.02 -5.71
CA LEU A 54 -1.68 -8.29 -6.90
C LEU A 54 -0.84 -9.54 -6.62
N LEU A 55 -1.33 -10.69 -7.06
CA LEU A 55 -0.84 -12.01 -6.68
C LEU A 55 -0.23 -12.74 -7.88
N GLY A 56 0.50 -13.82 -7.62
CA GLY A 56 1.10 -14.65 -8.66
C GLY A 56 2.40 -15.29 -8.19
N PRO A 57 2.94 -16.27 -8.95
CA PRO A 57 4.18 -16.95 -8.60
C PRO A 57 5.40 -16.04 -8.60
N ASN A 58 6.51 -16.52 -8.04
CA ASN A 58 7.78 -15.81 -8.08
C ASN A 58 8.24 -15.58 -9.52
N GLY A 59 8.76 -14.38 -9.80
CA GLY A 59 9.19 -13.99 -11.13
C GLY A 59 8.07 -13.65 -12.12
N ALA A 60 6.79 -13.63 -11.68
CA ALA A 60 5.65 -13.31 -12.54
C ALA A 60 5.57 -11.83 -12.97
N GLY A 61 6.37 -10.93 -12.37
CA GLY A 61 6.35 -9.50 -12.68
C GLY A 61 5.64 -8.62 -11.64
N LYS A 62 5.12 -9.19 -10.53
CA LYS A 62 4.43 -8.45 -9.46
C LYS A 62 5.20 -7.24 -8.96
N THR A 63 6.38 -7.45 -8.40
CA THR A 63 7.23 -6.40 -7.82
C THR A 63 7.59 -5.33 -8.85
N THR A 64 7.88 -5.72 -10.11
CA THR A 64 8.16 -4.76 -11.18
C THR A 64 6.94 -3.90 -11.49
N THR A 65 5.75 -4.51 -11.63
CA THR A 65 4.48 -3.79 -11.83
C THR A 65 4.22 -2.84 -10.67
N PHE A 66 4.37 -3.32 -9.46
CA PHE A 66 4.20 -2.55 -8.23
C PHE A 66 5.15 -1.34 -8.19
N TYR A 67 6.43 -1.54 -8.52
CA TYR A 67 7.44 -0.47 -8.56
C TYR A 67 7.17 0.57 -9.65
N MET A 68 6.56 0.17 -10.77
CA MET A 68 6.11 1.13 -11.78
C MET A 68 4.95 1.99 -11.27
N ILE A 69 4.00 1.41 -10.53
CA ILE A 69 2.89 2.15 -9.92
C ILE A 69 3.38 3.10 -8.81
N VAL A 70 4.36 2.68 -8.01
CA VAL A 70 4.97 3.50 -6.95
C VAL A 70 5.82 4.65 -7.52
N GLY A 71 6.37 4.49 -8.73
CA GLY A 71 7.31 5.44 -9.35
C GLY A 71 8.77 5.21 -8.99
N LEU A 72 9.12 3.99 -8.55
CA LEU A 72 10.51 3.53 -8.37
C LEU A 72 11.14 3.05 -9.67
N VAL A 73 10.32 2.56 -10.60
CA VAL A 73 10.73 2.10 -11.93
C VAL A 73 9.86 2.79 -12.96
N ARG A 74 10.48 3.39 -13.99
CA ARG A 74 9.74 3.94 -15.10
C ARG A 74 9.31 2.81 -16.05
N PRO A 75 8.03 2.72 -16.46
CA PRO A 75 7.60 1.80 -17.50
C PRO A 75 8.23 2.18 -18.85
N ASP A 76 8.42 1.19 -19.71
CA ASP A 76 8.90 1.42 -21.07
C ASP A 76 7.72 1.75 -22.01
N GLU A 77 6.52 1.18 -21.71
CA GLU A 77 5.26 1.49 -22.38
C GLU A 77 4.13 1.48 -21.34
N GLY A 78 3.02 2.14 -21.67
CA GLY A 78 1.85 2.24 -20.78
C GLY A 78 1.90 3.47 -19.88
N ARG A 79 0.89 3.60 -19.00
CA ARG A 79 0.71 4.80 -18.17
C ARG A 79 0.25 4.44 -16.75
N VAL A 80 0.58 5.34 -15.81
CA VAL A 80 0.03 5.33 -14.45
C VAL A 80 -0.79 6.61 -14.27
N ILE A 81 -2.05 6.45 -13.90
CA ILE A 81 -3.05 7.52 -13.87
C ILE A 81 -3.65 7.60 -12.47
N LEU A 82 -3.68 8.80 -11.89
CA LEU A 82 -4.35 9.11 -10.63
C LEU A 82 -5.53 10.04 -10.91
N GLY A 83 -6.75 9.54 -10.74
CA GLY A 83 -7.94 10.25 -11.18
C GLY A 83 -7.87 10.53 -12.70
N ASN A 84 -7.68 11.78 -13.07
CA ASN A 84 -7.51 12.22 -14.46
C ASN A 84 -6.07 12.65 -14.78
N GLU A 85 -5.14 12.58 -13.81
CA GLU A 85 -3.74 13.01 -13.98
C GLU A 85 -2.86 11.83 -14.42
N ASP A 86 -2.10 12.00 -15.50
CA ASP A 86 -1.03 11.08 -15.86
C ASP A 86 0.19 11.37 -14.97
N ILE A 87 0.52 10.40 -14.12
CA ILE A 87 1.64 10.47 -13.17
C ILE A 87 2.81 9.58 -13.57
N THR A 88 2.83 9.07 -14.81
CA THR A 88 3.79 8.08 -15.30
C THR A 88 5.23 8.51 -15.08
N ASP A 89 5.54 9.76 -15.42
CA ASP A 89 6.90 10.31 -15.32
C ASP A 89 7.24 10.91 -13.95
N LEU A 90 6.28 10.93 -13.02
CA LEU A 90 6.52 11.46 -11.68
C LEU A 90 7.30 10.48 -10.82
N PRO A 91 8.41 10.91 -10.22
CA PRO A 91 9.14 10.09 -9.25
C PRO A 91 8.32 9.88 -7.97
N MET A 92 8.69 8.86 -7.18
CA MET A 92 7.97 8.43 -5.98
C MET A 92 7.62 9.58 -5.01
N TYR A 93 8.54 10.52 -4.78
CA TYR A 93 8.29 11.62 -3.83
C TYR A 93 7.18 12.57 -4.30
N LEU A 94 7.05 12.82 -5.61
CA LEU A 94 5.96 13.63 -6.16
C LEU A 94 4.64 12.85 -6.15
N ARG A 95 4.67 11.52 -6.30
CA ARG A 95 3.47 10.67 -6.11
C ARG A 95 3.04 10.64 -4.64
N ALA A 96 4.00 10.66 -3.71
CA ALA A 96 3.69 10.77 -2.28
C ALA A 96 2.98 12.10 -1.95
N GLN A 97 3.42 13.22 -2.52
CA GLN A 97 2.72 14.51 -2.40
C GLN A 97 1.31 14.51 -2.99
N ARG A 98 0.99 13.59 -3.90
CA ARG A 98 -0.34 13.37 -4.47
C ARG A 98 -1.19 12.34 -3.70
N GLY A 99 -0.70 11.93 -2.55
CA GLY A 99 -1.42 11.02 -1.68
C GLY A 99 -1.22 9.54 -1.99
N ILE A 100 -0.11 9.13 -2.62
CA ILE A 100 0.24 7.72 -2.82
C ILE A 100 1.37 7.37 -1.85
N SER A 101 1.07 6.55 -0.83
CA SER A 101 2.05 6.05 0.13
C SER A 101 2.54 4.64 -0.23
N TYR A 102 3.77 4.33 0.16
CA TYR A 102 4.40 3.04 -0.11
C TYR A 102 5.04 2.45 1.12
N LEU A 103 4.66 1.23 1.45
CA LEU A 103 5.24 0.44 2.51
C LEU A 103 6.06 -0.71 1.93
N ARG A 104 7.37 -0.64 2.07
CA ARG A 104 8.33 -1.62 1.53
C ARG A 104 8.26 -2.95 2.28
N GLN A 105 8.70 -4.03 1.59
CA GLN A 105 8.94 -5.33 2.21
C GLN A 105 10.06 -5.24 3.27
N GLU A 106 11.18 -4.59 2.92
CA GLU A 106 12.29 -4.38 3.84
C GLU A 106 11.97 -3.33 4.90
N PRO A 107 12.48 -3.49 6.14
CA PRO A 107 12.30 -2.50 7.20
C PRO A 107 12.74 -1.10 6.78
N SER A 108 11.83 -0.14 6.92
CA SER A 108 12.04 1.26 6.50
C SER A 108 12.18 2.25 7.64
N VAL A 109 12.09 1.78 8.89
CA VAL A 109 12.27 2.64 10.07
C VAL A 109 13.69 3.17 10.19
N PHE A 110 13.83 4.40 10.63
CA PHE A 110 15.13 4.96 11.03
C PHE A 110 15.58 4.32 12.34
N ARG A 111 16.44 3.31 12.24
CA ARG A 111 16.80 2.40 13.36
C ARG A 111 17.34 3.12 14.59
N LYS A 112 18.06 4.23 14.43
CA LYS A 112 18.66 5.02 15.52
C LYS A 112 17.69 6.03 16.13
N LEU A 113 16.58 6.32 15.48
CA LEU A 113 15.53 7.19 16.01
C LEU A 113 14.59 6.40 16.93
N THR A 114 13.93 7.10 17.85
CA THR A 114 12.82 6.54 18.62
C THR A 114 11.59 6.35 17.73
N VAL A 115 10.55 5.68 18.22
CA VAL A 115 9.28 5.54 17.51
C VAL A 115 8.65 6.92 17.26
N GLU A 116 8.61 7.77 18.28
CA GLU A 116 8.12 9.15 18.17
C GLU A 116 8.92 9.97 17.16
N GLU A 117 10.25 9.94 17.21
CA GLU A 117 11.13 10.62 16.25
C GLU A 117 10.93 10.10 14.82
N ASN A 118 10.64 8.80 14.62
CA ASN A 118 10.33 8.22 13.33
C ASN A 118 9.05 8.80 12.72
N LEU A 119 8.02 9.06 13.52
CA LEU A 119 6.78 9.69 13.05
C LEU A 119 7.00 11.18 12.82
N LEU A 120 7.63 11.85 13.75
CA LEU A 120 7.91 13.29 13.69
C LEU A 120 8.72 13.67 12.44
N SER A 121 9.71 12.82 12.05
CA SER A 121 10.53 13.04 10.86
C SER A 121 9.75 13.16 9.56
N VAL A 122 8.56 12.54 9.46
CA VAL A 122 7.68 12.70 8.31
C VAL A 122 7.02 14.07 8.32
N PHE A 123 6.53 14.50 9.47
CA PHE A 123 5.88 15.81 9.61
C PHE A 123 6.86 16.98 9.45
N GLU A 124 8.17 16.77 9.70
CA GLU A 124 9.21 17.78 9.44
C GLU A 124 9.35 18.13 7.95
N THR A 125 8.95 17.22 7.05
CA THR A 125 8.94 17.47 5.60
C THR A 125 7.71 18.27 5.14
N MET A 126 6.77 18.53 6.05
CA MET A 126 5.54 19.26 5.78
C MET A 126 5.62 20.66 6.37
N ASP A 127 4.95 21.63 5.74
CA ASP A 127 4.87 22.99 6.25
C ASP A 127 3.81 23.09 7.38
N LEU A 128 4.18 22.56 8.56
CA LEU A 128 3.32 22.48 9.74
C LEU A 128 4.03 23.12 10.94
N PRO A 129 3.29 23.85 11.81
CA PRO A 129 3.79 24.32 13.09
C PRO A 129 4.24 23.15 14.00
N LEU A 130 5.24 23.36 14.86
CA LEU A 130 5.76 22.34 15.76
C LEU A 130 4.66 21.70 16.62
N ALA A 131 3.80 22.50 17.22
CA ALA A 131 2.70 22.02 18.06
C ALA A 131 1.73 21.09 17.30
N GLU A 132 1.51 21.33 16.00
CA GLU A 132 0.68 20.48 15.17
C GLU A 132 1.39 19.16 14.81
N ARG A 133 2.69 19.21 14.50
CA ARG A 133 3.50 18.00 14.27
C ARG A 133 3.46 17.06 15.48
N GLU A 134 3.65 17.63 16.69
CA GLU A 134 3.58 16.87 17.95
C GLU A 134 2.18 16.30 18.22
N ALA A 135 1.13 17.09 17.96
CA ALA A 135 -0.25 16.63 18.15
C ALA A 135 -0.59 15.46 17.20
N ARG A 136 -0.23 15.57 15.92
CA ARG A 136 -0.42 14.51 14.93
C ARG A 136 0.41 13.26 15.26
N THR A 137 1.64 13.45 15.74
CA THR A 137 2.49 12.34 16.19
C THR A 137 1.84 11.59 17.34
N ARG A 138 1.33 12.28 18.38
CA ARG A 138 0.60 11.66 19.49
C ARG A 138 -0.63 10.90 19.01
N ALA A 139 -1.43 11.49 18.13
CA ALA A 139 -2.61 10.85 17.57
C ALA A 139 -2.29 9.52 16.86
N LEU A 140 -1.21 9.49 16.06
CA LEU A 140 -0.77 8.25 15.41
C LEU A 140 -0.24 7.22 16.42
N LEU A 141 0.50 7.63 17.45
CA LEU A 141 0.96 6.73 18.51
C LEU A 141 -0.21 6.06 19.24
N GLU A 142 -1.24 6.82 19.56
CA GLU A 142 -2.46 6.31 20.21
C GLU A 142 -3.25 5.40 19.29
N GLU A 143 -3.48 5.84 18.06
CA GLU A 143 -4.24 5.09 17.04
C GLU A 143 -3.65 3.71 16.78
N PHE A 144 -2.32 3.61 16.67
CA PHE A 144 -1.62 2.35 16.39
C PHE A 144 -1.28 1.56 17.65
N GLY A 145 -1.66 2.04 18.85
CA GLY A 145 -1.40 1.38 20.12
C GLY A 145 0.10 1.25 20.43
N ILE A 146 0.92 2.19 19.96
CA ILE A 146 2.38 2.21 20.11
C ILE A 146 2.90 3.30 21.05
N THR A 147 2.01 3.96 21.80
CA THR A 147 2.36 5.00 22.77
C THR A 147 3.32 4.48 23.85
N HIS A 148 3.12 3.24 24.29
CA HIS A 148 3.96 2.62 25.34
C HIS A 148 5.42 2.40 24.89
N ILE A 149 5.70 2.37 23.60
CA ILE A 149 7.04 2.24 23.01
C ILE A 149 7.54 3.52 22.34
N ALA A 150 6.84 4.66 22.49
CA ALA A 150 7.15 5.92 21.79
C ALA A 150 8.62 6.33 21.94
N ARG A 151 9.22 6.12 23.12
CA ARG A 151 10.61 6.47 23.45
C ARG A 151 11.62 5.36 23.14
N ASN A 152 11.17 4.16 22.73
CA ASN A 152 12.06 3.06 22.38
C ASN A 152 12.74 3.34 21.04
N ARG A 153 14.02 2.98 20.92
CA ARG A 153 14.76 3.05 19.66
C ARG A 153 14.22 1.98 18.70
N ALA A 154 14.05 2.34 17.41
CA ALA A 154 13.43 1.46 16.43
C ALA A 154 14.20 0.15 16.18
N TYR A 155 15.49 0.06 16.50
CA TYR A 155 16.25 -1.19 16.41
C TYR A 155 15.84 -2.23 17.48
N SER A 156 15.20 -1.83 18.58
CA SER A 156 14.79 -2.73 19.67
C SER A 156 13.37 -3.30 19.50
N LEU A 157 12.64 -2.87 18.45
CA LEU A 157 11.27 -3.25 18.23
C LEU A 157 11.16 -4.69 17.71
N SER A 158 10.14 -5.41 18.19
CA SER A 158 9.68 -6.65 17.58
C SER A 158 9.22 -6.44 16.13
N GLY A 159 9.07 -7.53 15.35
CA GLY A 159 8.61 -7.46 13.97
C GLY A 159 7.25 -6.77 13.83
N GLY A 160 6.28 -7.15 14.68
CA GLY A 160 4.93 -6.57 14.69
C GLY A 160 4.90 -5.09 15.10
N GLU A 161 5.63 -4.71 16.17
CA GLU A 161 5.74 -3.31 16.60
C GLU A 161 6.37 -2.45 15.51
N ARG A 162 7.47 -2.92 14.91
CA ARG A 162 8.12 -2.22 13.81
C ARG A 162 7.18 -2.02 12.63
N ARG A 163 6.39 -3.05 12.26
CA ARG A 163 5.44 -2.94 11.16
C ARG A 163 4.33 -1.93 11.43
N ARG A 164 3.82 -1.87 12.68
CA ARG A 164 2.87 -0.83 13.09
C ARG A 164 3.45 0.59 12.97
N VAL A 165 4.70 0.79 13.37
CA VAL A 165 5.40 2.07 13.22
C VAL A 165 5.56 2.45 11.75
N GLU A 166 5.89 1.50 10.87
CA GLU A 166 6.04 1.73 9.43
C GLU A 166 4.71 2.12 8.77
N ILE A 167 3.62 1.45 9.14
CA ILE A 167 2.28 1.80 8.65
C ILE A 167 1.87 3.18 9.18
N ALA A 168 2.09 3.48 10.46
CA ALA A 168 1.80 4.80 11.03
C ALA A 168 2.57 5.92 10.29
N ARG A 169 3.86 5.69 9.96
CA ARG A 169 4.65 6.62 9.13
C ARG A 169 4.06 6.80 7.74
N ALA A 170 3.64 5.71 7.11
CA ALA A 170 3.02 5.76 5.78
C ALA A 170 1.72 6.56 5.77
N LEU A 171 1.01 6.60 6.89
CA LEU A 171 -0.24 7.36 7.06
C LEU A 171 -0.04 8.82 7.48
N ALA A 172 1.14 9.18 7.95
CA ALA A 172 1.42 10.55 8.40
C ALA A 172 1.15 11.61 7.30
N ILE A 173 1.30 11.23 6.01
CA ILE A 173 0.99 12.10 4.87
C ILE A 173 -0.50 12.12 4.48
N ASN A 174 -1.38 11.45 5.25
CA ASN A 174 -2.82 11.29 4.96
C ASN A 174 -3.09 10.83 3.51
N PRO A 175 -2.62 9.64 3.11
CA PRO A 175 -2.66 9.21 1.72
C PRO A 175 -4.08 8.83 1.27
N ALA A 176 -4.38 9.05 -0.03
CA ALA A 176 -5.57 8.49 -0.68
C ALA A 176 -5.38 7.01 -1.02
N PHE A 177 -4.13 6.61 -1.29
CA PHE A 177 -3.75 5.21 -1.59
C PHE A 177 -2.51 4.81 -0.80
N ILE A 178 -2.50 3.55 -0.34
CA ILE A 178 -1.33 2.92 0.26
C ILE A 178 -0.99 1.63 -0.47
N LEU A 179 0.25 1.49 -0.87
CA LEU A 179 0.77 0.31 -1.56
C LEU A 179 1.62 -0.49 -0.58
N LEU A 180 1.23 -1.74 -0.32
CA LEU A 180 1.84 -2.64 0.66
C LEU A 180 2.60 -3.76 -0.06
N ASP A 181 3.93 -3.74 0.00
CA ASP A 181 4.78 -4.77 -0.60
C ASP A 181 5.10 -5.84 0.45
N GLU A 182 4.54 -7.03 0.27
CA GLU A 182 4.67 -8.20 1.15
C GLU A 182 4.49 -7.87 2.65
N PRO A 183 3.33 -7.30 3.06
CA PRO A 183 3.13 -6.84 4.43
C PRO A 183 3.13 -7.98 5.47
N PHE A 184 2.91 -9.22 5.07
CA PHE A 184 2.86 -10.40 5.93
C PHE A 184 4.16 -11.21 5.96
N ALA A 185 5.18 -10.79 5.20
CA ALA A 185 6.43 -11.53 5.11
C ALA A 185 7.23 -11.49 6.42
N GLY A 186 7.63 -12.67 6.91
CA GLY A 186 8.54 -12.80 8.05
C GLY A 186 7.97 -12.34 9.40
N ILE A 187 6.65 -12.30 9.55
CA ILE A 187 5.97 -11.99 10.80
C ILE A 187 5.16 -13.19 11.30
N ASP A 188 4.93 -13.24 12.60
CA ASP A 188 4.16 -14.33 13.25
C ASP A 188 2.64 -14.21 12.95
N PRO A 189 1.87 -15.32 13.11
CA PRO A 189 0.43 -15.31 12.78
C PRO A 189 -0.41 -14.31 13.57
N ILE A 190 -0.02 -13.99 14.81
CA ILE A 190 -0.75 -13.00 15.63
C ILE A 190 -0.56 -11.62 15.02
N ALA A 191 0.68 -11.27 14.64
CA ALA A 191 1.00 -10.01 14.00
C ALA A 191 0.35 -9.90 12.59
N VAL A 192 0.21 -11.01 11.84
CA VAL A 192 -0.56 -11.03 10.58
C VAL A 192 -1.99 -10.58 10.82
N PHE A 193 -2.67 -11.16 11.82
CA PHE A 193 -4.05 -10.79 12.15
C PHE A 193 -4.18 -9.30 12.55
N GLU A 194 -3.24 -8.78 13.34
CA GLU A 194 -3.22 -7.37 13.70
C GLU A 194 -3.08 -6.45 12.48
N ILE A 195 -2.20 -6.79 11.54
CA ILE A 195 -2.00 -6.01 10.31
C ILE A 195 -3.24 -6.09 9.42
N GLN A 196 -3.88 -7.26 9.29
CA GLN A 196 -5.14 -7.40 8.57
C GLN A 196 -6.22 -6.49 9.15
N ARG A 197 -6.31 -6.39 10.47
CA ARG A 197 -7.23 -5.48 11.16
C ARG A 197 -6.93 -4.01 10.84
N ILE A 198 -5.64 -3.63 10.88
CA ILE A 198 -5.21 -2.27 10.50
C ILE A 198 -5.59 -1.97 9.05
N VAL A 199 -5.28 -2.86 8.11
CA VAL A 199 -5.63 -2.70 6.69
C VAL A 199 -7.13 -2.51 6.50
N SER A 200 -7.96 -3.31 7.19
CA SER A 200 -9.42 -3.17 7.17
C SER A 200 -9.90 -1.82 7.72
N GLN A 201 -9.27 -1.31 8.78
CA GLN A 201 -9.56 0.03 9.31
C GLN A 201 -9.20 1.14 8.32
N LEU A 202 -8.08 1.02 7.60
CA LEU A 202 -7.66 1.98 6.58
C LEU A 202 -8.65 2.02 5.41
N ARG A 203 -9.12 0.83 4.96
CA ARG A 203 -10.19 0.73 3.98
C ARG A 203 -11.46 1.48 4.43
N ALA A 204 -11.88 1.26 5.69
CA ALA A 204 -13.06 1.91 6.26
C ALA A 204 -12.95 3.45 6.30
N ARG A 205 -11.73 4.00 6.27
CA ARG A 205 -11.45 5.45 6.15
C ARG A 205 -11.45 5.95 4.71
N GLY A 206 -11.76 5.10 3.75
CA GLY A 206 -11.75 5.48 2.34
C GLY A 206 -10.37 5.43 1.69
N ILE A 207 -9.34 4.83 2.33
CA ILE A 207 -8.02 4.66 1.71
C ILE A 207 -8.06 3.46 0.78
N GLY A 208 -7.63 3.64 -0.48
CA GLY A 208 -7.45 2.54 -1.43
C GLY A 208 -6.14 1.80 -1.16
N ILE A 209 -6.16 0.47 -1.19
CA ILE A 209 -5.01 -0.35 -0.78
C ILE A 209 -4.67 -1.35 -1.88
N LEU A 210 -3.42 -1.33 -2.34
CA LEU A 210 -2.86 -2.37 -3.19
C LEU A 210 -1.89 -3.22 -2.36
N ILE A 211 -2.11 -4.53 -2.35
CA ILE A 211 -1.27 -5.49 -1.62
C ILE A 211 -0.64 -6.48 -2.59
N THR A 212 0.68 -6.68 -2.51
CA THR A 212 1.33 -7.86 -3.07
C THR A 212 1.90 -8.69 -1.93
N ASP A 213 1.66 -10.00 -1.96
CA ASP A 213 2.22 -10.92 -0.96
C ASP A 213 2.35 -12.32 -1.57
N HIS A 214 3.25 -13.13 -1.01
CA HIS A 214 3.35 -14.54 -1.31
C HIS A 214 2.43 -15.40 -0.42
N ASN A 215 1.94 -14.86 0.69
CA ASN A 215 0.92 -15.49 1.53
C ASN A 215 -0.47 -15.23 0.96
N VAL A 216 -0.80 -15.98 -0.09
CA VAL A 216 -2.03 -15.79 -0.88
C VAL A 216 -3.28 -15.91 -0.03
N ARG A 217 -3.31 -16.88 0.89
CA ARG A 217 -4.48 -17.12 1.75
C ARG A 217 -4.80 -15.91 2.60
N GLU A 218 -3.80 -15.38 3.30
CA GLU A 218 -3.98 -14.24 4.19
C GLU A 218 -4.30 -12.94 3.43
N THR A 219 -3.80 -12.83 2.21
CA THR A 219 -4.11 -11.69 1.35
C THR A 219 -5.54 -11.77 0.81
N LEU A 220 -5.95 -12.93 0.28
CA LEU A 220 -7.31 -13.10 -0.27
C LEU A 220 -8.41 -12.92 0.80
N LYS A 221 -8.14 -13.24 2.07
CA LYS A 221 -9.10 -13.04 3.16
C LYS A 221 -9.53 -11.58 3.37
N ILE A 222 -8.68 -10.63 3.01
CA ILE A 222 -8.92 -9.21 3.26
C ILE A 222 -9.13 -8.39 1.99
N THR A 223 -8.93 -8.97 0.80
CA THR A 223 -9.09 -8.25 -0.47
C THR A 223 -10.53 -8.29 -0.95
N ASP A 224 -10.98 -7.19 -1.55
CA ASP A 224 -12.28 -7.12 -2.23
C ASP A 224 -12.21 -7.81 -3.60
N ARG A 225 -11.05 -7.67 -4.27
CA ARG A 225 -10.74 -8.38 -5.52
C ARG A 225 -9.22 -8.53 -5.67
N ALA A 226 -8.80 -9.40 -6.56
CA ALA A 226 -7.38 -9.58 -6.84
C ALA A 226 -7.12 -9.79 -8.34
N TYR A 227 -5.91 -9.43 -8.74
CA TYR A 227 -5.30 -9.77 -10.01
C TYR A 227 -4.26 -10.86 -9.81
N ILE A 228 -4.27 -11.87 -10.65
CA ILE A 228 -3.23 -12.91 -10.69
C ILE A 228 -2.37 -12.66 -11.91
N ILE A 229 -1.08 -12.33 -11.66
CA ILE A 229 -0.08 -12.18 -12.71
C ILE A 229 0.64 -13.51 -12.93
N LYS A 230 0.81 -13.86 -14.19
CA LYS A 230 1.64 -14.97 -14.65
C LYS A 230 2.44 -14.55 -15.87
N GLU A 231 3.76 -14.79 -15.85
CA GLU A 231 4.65 -14.53 -16.99
C GLU A 231 4.60 -13.09 -17.53
N GLY A 232 4.33 -12.12 -16.65
CA GLY A 232 4.26 -10.69 -16.99
C GLY A 232 2.91 -10.20 -17.50
N GLU A 233 1.86 -11.01 -17.47
CA GLU A 233 0.52 -10.68 -17.94
C GLU A 233 -0.54 -10.96 -16.86
N ILE A 234 -1.69 -10.29 -16.93
CA ILE A 234 -2.84 -10.62 -16.08
C ILE A 234 -3.45 -11.94 -16.56
N PHE A 235 -3.28 -12.97 -15.74
CA PHE A 235 -3.83 -14.30 -16.03
C PHE A 235 -5.31 -14.40 -15.66
N ARG A 236 -5.70 -13.92 -14.48
CA ARG A 236 -7.08 -13.86 -13.98
C ARG A 236 -7.28 -12.65 -13.08
N GLN A 237 -8.52 -12.25 -12.97
CA GLN A 237 -8.95 -11.22 -12.01
C GLN A 237 -10.36 -11.53 -11.52
N GLY A 238 -10.67 -11.15 -10.29
CA GLY A 238 -12.00 -11.37 -9.71
C GLY A 238 -12.02 -11.24 -8.20
N VAL A 239 -13.17 -11.54 -7.62
CA VAL A 239 -13.34 -11.65 -6.17
C VAL A 239 -12.65 -12.91 -5.64
N PRO A 240 -12.22 -12.94 -4.36
CA PRO A 240 -11.48 -14.07 -3.79
C PRO A 240 -12.14 -15.44 -3.98
N GLU A 241 -13.47 -15.51 -3.83
CA GLU A 241 -14.25 -16.74 -3.98
C GLU A 241 -14.17 -17.29 -5.41
N SER A 242 -14.31 -16.40 -6.41
CA SER A 242 -14.20 -16.77 -7.83
C SER A 242 -12.81 -17.27 -8.19
N LEU A 243 -11.77 -16.58 -7.70
CA LEU A 243 -10.37 -16.97 -7.95
C LEU A 243 -10.00 -18.29 -7.26
N SER A 244 -10.49 -18.52 -6.05
CA SER A 244 -10.24 -19.77 -5.30
C SER A 244 -10.96 -20.97 -5.89
N ALA A 245 -12.08 -20.76 -6.61
CA ALA A 245 -12.84 -21.80 -7.30
C ALA A 245 -12.31 -22.09 -8.72
N ASP A 246 -11.53 -21.19 -9.32
CA ASP A 246 -10.99 -21.37 -10.67
C ASP A 246 -9.97 -22.51 -10.72
N ALA A 247 -10.28 -23.54 -11.52
CA ALA A 247 -9.45 -24.75 -11.64
C ALA A 247 -8.04 -24.46 -12.18
N GLU A 248 -7.89 -23.50 -13.08
CA GLU A 248 -6.57 -23.13 -13.61
C GLU A 248 -5.74 -22.34 -12.60
N VAL A 249 -6.38 -21.42 -11.84
CA VAL A 249 -5.73 -20.69 -10.74
C VAL A 249 -5.24 -21.65 -9.66
N ARG A 250 -6.07 -22.63 -9.28
CA ARG A 250 -5.67 -23.69 -8.34
C ARG A 250 -4.49 -24.50 -8.86
N ARG A 251 -4.57 -25.01 -10.09
CA ARG A 251 -3.50 -25.82 -10.69
C ARG A 251 -2.17 -25.08 -10.80
N ILE A 252 -2.21 -23.78 -11.15
CA ILE A 252 -0.99 -23.02 -11.49
C ILE A 252 -0.38 -22.33 -10.27
N TYR A 253 -1.23 -21.90 -9.30
CA TYR A 253 -0.79 -20.98 -8.27
C TYR A 253 -1.20 -21.36 -6.85
N LEU A 254 -2.47 -21.71 -6.60
CA LEU A 254 -2.97 -21.92 -5.25
C LEU A 254 -2.66 -23.33 -4.70
N GLY A 255 -2.58 -24.34 -5.59
CA GLY A 255 -2.59 -25.74 -5.24
C GLY A 255 -4.01 -26.33 -5.12
N GLU A 256 -4.15 -27.63 -5.40
CA GLU A 256 -5.46 -28.30 -5.42
C GLU A 256 -6.14 -28.34 -4.05
N SER A 257 -5.35 -28.40 -2.97
CA SER A 257 -5.84 -28.45 -1.58
C SER A 257 -6.15 -27.07 -0.99
N PHE A 258 -6.01 -26.00 -1.76
CA PHE A 258 -6.24 -24.64 -1.25
C PHE A 258 -7.69 -24.44 -0.81
N ASN A 259 -7.87 -23.92 0.42
CA ASN A 259 -9.17 -23.50 0.95
C ASN A 259 -9.05 -22.09 1.52
N LEU A 260 -10.03 -21.24 1.21
CA LEU A 260 -10.07 -19.86 1.67
C LEU A 260 -10.62 -19.74 3.11
N SER A 261 -11.37 -20.76 3.57
CA SER A 261 -11.97 -20.85 4.92
C SER A 261 -10.93 -21.10 6.01
#